data_d9947bdaaa72287ed6efc91ee202f0f4
#
_entry.id   d9947bdaaa72287ed6efc91ee202f0f4
#
_cell.length_a   1.000
_cell.length_b   1.000
_cell.length_c   1.000
_cell.angle_alpha   90.00
_cell.angle_beta   90.00
_cell.angle_gamma   90.00
#
_symmetry.space_group_name_H-M   'P 1'
#
loop_
_entity.id
_entity.type
_entity.pdbx_description
1 polymer ?
#
loop_
_entity_poly.entity_id
_entity_poly.type
_entity_poly.pdbx_seq_one_letter_code
_entity_poly.pdbx_strand_id
1 'polypeptide(L)'
;MKVWEKIWPILLIFGVLGAIFGASAYSGSHKTREDLLHQQEIINNQQAHKLVPMGKPVIYLYPEEKTEVAVKLDYDGELTATYPDYRNGWQVMAMPDGTLYDRFDGREYSYLFWEGTCPGAYDLSKGFVVKGEDTKDFLQEKLAFLGLTPREYNEFIVYWMPLMQDHPYNLISFQQEAYTDLARLDISPAPDSILRVFMAYQPLDEPIEMEPQQLEPFIRTGFTVVEWGGAQING
;
A
#
# COMPACT_ATOMS: atom_id res chain seq x y z
N MET A 1 -78.24 24.34 10.00
CA MET A 1 -77.59 23.47 11.02
C MET A 1 -77.48 22.10 10.44
N LYS A 2 -76.27 21.67 10.08
CA LYS A 2 -75.82 20.26 9.80
C LYS A 2 -74.70 20.08 8.74
N VAL A 3 -73.93 21.10 8.50
CA VAL A 3 -72.79 20.96 7.60
C VAL A 3 -71.45 20.84 8.41
N TRP A 4 -71.45 21.39 9.63
CA TRP A 4 -70.25 21.46 10.49
C TRP A 4 -69.90 20.14 11.22
N GLU A 5 -70.89 19.28 11.48
CA GLU A 5 -70.59 17.99 12.18
C GLU A 5 -69.95 16.91 11.32
N LYS A 6 -69.93 17.08 9.99
CA LYS A 6 -69.25 16.11 9.07
C LYS A 6 -67.79 16.45 8.69
N ILE A 7 -67.37 17.67 8.99
CA ILE A 7 -65.99 18.13 8.60
C ILE A 7 -65.00 17.91 9.71
N TRP A 8 -65.44 17.91 10.97
CA TRP A 8 -64.55 17.77 12.11
C TRP A 8 -63.80 16.43 12.18
N PRO A 9 -64.39 15.25 11.92
CA PRO A 9 -63.62 14.00 11.91
C PRO A 9 -62.60 13.93 10.78
N ILE A 10 -62.85 14.63 9.64
CA ILE A 10 -61.87 14.63 8.53
C ILE A 10 -60.64 15.51 8.85
N LEU A 11 -60.82 16.64 9.50
CA LEU A 11 -59.75 17.52 9.94
C LEU A 11 -58.89 16.88 11.05
N LEU A 12 -59.48 16.08 11.94
CA LEU A 12 -58.73 15.32 12.95
C LEU A 12 -57.89 14.19 12.33
N ILE A 13 -58.41 13.52 11.28
CA ILE A 13 -57.65 12.47 10.58
C ILE A 13 -56.46 13.07 9.82
N PHE A 14 -56.63 14.21 9.17
CA PHE A 14 -55.53 14.89 8.49
C PHE A 14 -54.50 15.49 9.47
N GLY A 15 -54.93 15.97 10.62
CA GLY A 15 -54.03 16.46 11.68
C GLY A 15 -53.20 15.35 12.30
N VAL A 16 -53.80 14.18 12.55
CA VAL A 16 -53.06 13.00 13.09
C VAL A 16 -52.14 12.38 12.04
N LEU A 17 -52.56 12.28 10.78
CA LEU A 17 -51.70 11.80 9.69
C LEU A 17 -50.55 12.77 9.41
N GLY A 18 -50.78 14.07 9.44
CA GLY A 18 -49.72 15.08 9.32
C GLY A 18 -48.69 15.03 10.46
N ALA A 19 -49.16 14.76 11.69
CA ALA A 19 -48.27 14.60 12.84
C ALA A 19 -47.45 13.28 12.78
N ILE A 20 -48.03 12.19 12.28
CA ILE A 20 -47.35 10.91 12.10
C ILE A 20 -46.34 11.00 10.97
N PHE A 21 -46.68 11.62 9.84
CA PHE A 21 -45.73 11.83 8.74
C PHE A 21 -44.66 12.86 9.08
N GLY A 22 -44.98 13.92 9.81
CA GLY A 22 -44.00 14.90 10.30
C GLY A 22 -43.04 14.31 11.32
N ALA A 23 -43.54 13.49 12.26
CA ALA A 23 -42.70 12.81 13.24
C ALA A 23 -41.78 11.73 12.61
N SER A 24 -42.28 11.01 11.59
CA SER A 24 -41.47 10.00 10.86
C SER A 24 -40.41 10.63 9.96
N ALA A 25 -40.70 11.79 9.35
CA ALA A 25 -39.70 12.51 8.55
C ALA A 25 -38.68 13.26 9.43
N TYR A 26 -39.02 13.64 10.66
CA TYR A 26 -38.13 14.34 11.59
C TYR A 26 -37.24 13.38 12.38
N SER A 27 -37.62 12.10 12.49
CA SER A 27 -36.79 11.07 13.14
C SER A 27 -35.63 10.54 12.27
N GLY A 28 -35.55 10.96 11.00
CA GLY A 28 -34.63 10.38 10.01
C GLY A 28 -33.31 11.15 9.76
N SER A 29 -33.02 12.30 10.39
CA SER A 29 -31.88 13.09 9.94
C SER A 29 -31.13 13.93 10.97
N HIS A 30 -31.15 13.60 12.22
CA HIS A 30 -30.17 14.17 13.16
C HIS A 30 -29.31 13.05 13.73
N LYS A 31 -28.39 12.53 12.90
CA LYS A 31 -27.15 11.96 13.45
C LYS A 31 -26.49 13.12 14.19
N THR A 32 -26.40 13.01 15.50
CA THR A 32 -25.74 14.03 16.31
C THR A 32 -24.27 14.08 15.90
N ARG A 33 -23.62 15.22 16.10
CA ARG A 33 -22.16 15.34 15.89
C ARG A 33 -21.39 14.22 16.60
N GLU A 34 -21.89 13.80 17.76
CA GLU A 34 -21.32 12.69 18.54
C GLU A 34 -21.47 11.34 17.84
N ASP A 35 -22.62 11.05 17.19
CA ASP A 35 -22.81 9.83 16.39
C ASP A 35 -21.88 9.79 15.18
N LEU A 36 -21.64 10.94 14.54
CA LEU A 36 -20.71 11.04 13.42
C LEU A 36 -19.27 10.85 13.88
N LEU A 37 -18.89 11.44 15.00
CA LEU A 37 -17.54 11.27 15.58
C LEU A 37 -17.33 9.82 16.03
N HIS A 38 -18.30 9.20 16.66
CA HIS A 38 -18.23 7.80 17.07
C HIS A 38 -18.16 6.85 15.86
N GLN A 39 -18.91 7.11 14.80
CA GLN A 39 -18.80 6.35 13.55
C GLN A 39 -17.43 6.54 12.88
N GLN A 40 -16.90 7.76 12.90
CA GLN A 40 -15.56 8.04 12.38
C GLN A 40 -14.48 7.31 13.20
N GLU A 41 -14.63 7.28 14.51
CA GLU A 41 -13.74 6.56 15.42
C GLU A 41 -13.80 5.04 15.21
N ILE A 42 -15.02 4.47 14.98
CA ILE A 42 -15.17 3.06 14.63
C ILE A 42 -14.53 2.75 13.27
N ILE A 43 -14.70 3.60 12.27
CA ILE A 43 -14.09 3.44 10.95
C ILE A 43 -12.56 3.53 11.08
N ASN A 44 -12.05 4.50 11.80
CA ASN A 44 -10.61 4.66 12.04
C ASN A 44 -10.03 3.46 12.79
N ASN A 45 -10.73 2.94 13.81
CA ASN A 45 -10.32 1.74 14.54
C ASN A 45 -10.37 0.48 13.67
N GLN A 46 -11.36 0.34 12.79
CA GLN A 46 -11.44 -0.77 11.85
C GLN A 46 -10.33 -0.70 10.78
N GLN A 47 -9.97 0.51 10.34
CA GLN A 47 -8.86 0.72 9.40
C GLN A 47 -7.50 0.47 10.07
N ALA A 48 -7.33 0.91 11.33
CA ALA A 48 -6.10 0.67 12.09
C ALA A 48 -5.84 -0.82 12.41
N HIS A 49 -6.87 -1.69 12.30
CA HIS A 49 -6.74 -3.13 12.52
C HIS A 49 -6.77 -3.94 11.22
N LYS A 50 -6.87 -3.27 10.06
CA LYS A 50 -6.79 -3.95 8.77
C LYS A 50 -5.32 -4.31 8.51
N LEU A 51 -5.06 -5.60 8.36
CA LEU A 51 -3.73 -6.07 7.94
C LEU A 51 -3.52 -5.72 6.47
N VAL A 52 -2.39 -5.10 6.19
CA VAL A 52 -1.94 -4.82 4.82
C VAL A 52 -0.86 -5.82 4.42
N PRO A 53 -0.93 -6.39 3.22
CA PRO A 53 0.10 -7.28 2.73
C PRO A 53 1.34 -6.49 2.32
N MET A 54 2.51 -7.09 2.53
CA MET A 54 3.79 -6.70 1.95
C MET A 54 4.23 -7.81 1.01
N GLY A 55 3.95 -7.63 -0.28
CA GLY A 55 4.20 -8.64 -1.31
C GLY A 55 5.58 -8.46 -1.93
N LYS A 56 6.37 -9.52 -1.88
CA LYS A 56 7.66 -9.65 -2.56
C LYS A 56 8.67 -8.50 -2.35
N PRO A 57 8.88 -7.93 -1.16
CA PRO A 57 10.06 -7.12 -0.97
C PRO A 57 11.33 -7.94 -1.18
N VAL A 58 12.22 -7.42 -2.03
CA VAL A 58 13.56 -7.98 -2.28
C VAL A 58 14.61 -6.91 -2.07
N ILE A 59 15.70 -7.27 -1.38
CA ILE A 59 16.77 -6.36 -0.99
C ILE A 59 18.04 -6.77 -1.72
N TYR A 60 18.56 -5.91 -2.57
CA TYR A 60 19.84 -6.03 -3.25
C TYR A 60 20.89 -5.24 -2.50
N LEU A 61 22.10 -5.78 -2.40
CA LEU A 61 23.24 -5.17 -1.74
C LEU A 61 24.36 -5.02 -2.77
N TYR A 62 24.80 -3.79 -3.04
CA TYR A 62 25.86 -3.47 -4.00
C TYR A 62 26.99 -2.70 -3.31
N PRO A 63 27.85 -3.38 -2.52
CA PRO A 63 29.03 -2.74 -1.96
C PRO A 63 30.07 -2.46 -3.06
N GLU A 64 30.97 -1.50 -2.83
CA GLU A 64 32.06 -1.21 -3.77
C GLU A 64 33.10 -2.32 -3.82
N GLU A 65 33.25 -3.08 -2.74
CA GLU A 65 34.13 -4.25 -2.63
C GLU A 65 33.41 -5.39 -1.89
N LYS A 66 33.98 -6.59 -1.95
CA LYS A 66 33.45 -7.75 -1.21
C LYS A 66 33.33 -7.42 0.26
N THR A 67 32.10 -7.38 0.78
CA THR A 67 31.79 -6.89 2.12
C THR A 67 30.89 -7.86 2.87
N GLU A 68 31.20 -8.09 4.14
CA GLU A 68 30.29 -8.79 5.05
C GLU A 68 29.19 -7.82 5.49
N VAL A 69 27.92 -8.15 5.24
CA VAL A 69 26.77 -7.31 5.51
C VAL A 69 25.79 -8.04 6.40
N ALA A 70 25.37 -7.38 7.48
CA ALA A 70 24.24 -7.80 8.30
C ALA A 70 23.02 -6.92 7.98
N VAL A 71 21.86 -7.53 7.75
CA VAL A 71 20.59 -6.83 7.49
C VAL A 71 19.58 -7.30 8.50
N LYS A 72 19.01 -6.36 9.28
CA LYS A 72 17.86 -6.58 10.14
C LYS A 72 16.68 -5.82 9.63
N LEU A 73 15.52 -6.45 9.73
CA LEU A 73 14.23 -5.86 9.44
C LEU A 73 13.51 -5.62 10.77
N ASP A 74 13.31 -4.35 11.13
CA ASP A 74 12.44 -3.91 12.21
C ASP A 74 11.04 -3.71 11.62
N TYR A 75 10.22 -4.74 11.78
CA TYR A 75 8.93 -4.87 11.13
C TYR A 75 7.80 -4.98 12.14
N ASP A 76 6.89 -4.00 12.11
CA ASP A 76 5.72 -3.96 12.99
C ASP A 76 4.59 -4.86 12.46
N GLY A 77 4.92 -6.14 12.23
CA GLY A 77 4.04 -7.12 11.62
C GLY A 77 4.51 -8.55 11.78
N GLU A 78 3.90 -9.45 11.02
CA GLU A 78 4.25 -10.86 10.96
C GLU A 78 4.90 -11.20 9.62
N LEU A 79 6.12 -11.77 9.65
CA LEU A 79 6.78 -12.30 8.46
C LEU A 79 6.12 -13.63 8.07
N THR A 80 5.67 -13.73 6.83
CA THR A 80 5.01 -14.93 6.29
C THR A 80 5.95 -15.79 5.45
N ALA A 81 6.95 -15.18 4.81
CA ALA A 81 7.96 -15.87 4.02
C ALA A 81 9.28 -15.09 4.01
N THR A 82 10.41 -15.82 3.99
CA THR A 82 11.75 -15.25 3.80
C THR A 82 12.64 -16.19 2.98
N TYR A 83 13.56 -15.63 2.17
CA TYR A 83 14.54 -16.40 1.42
C TYR A 83 15.79 -15.58 1.13
N PRO A 84 16.98 -15.98 1.67
CA PRO A 84 17.19 -17.09 2.62
C PRO A 84 16.44 -16.91 3.94
N ASP A 85 16.48 -17.94 4.80
CA ASP A 85 15.82 -17.92 6.11
C ASP A 85 16.24 -16.71 6.96
N TYR A 86 15.26 -15.97 7.48
CA TYR A 86 15.48 -14.85 8.40
C TYR A 86 15.67 -15.33 9.84
N ARG A 87 16.91 -15.46 10.28
CA ARG A 87 17.27 -15.97 11.63
C ARG A 87 17.62 -14.84 12.59
N ASN A 88 16.69 -13.94 12.90
CA ASN A 88 16.92 -12.66 13.61
C ASN A 88 17.84 -11.70 12.83
N GLY A 89 17.82 -11.74 11.52
CA GLY A 89 18.62 -10.98 10.58
C GLY A 89 19.34 -11.88 9.59
N TRP A 90 19.64 -11.33 8.43
CA TRP A 90 20.51 -11.97 7.45
C TRP A 90 21.95 -11.57 7.70
N GLN A 91 22.86 -12.49 7.47
CA GLN A 91 24.31 -12.25 7.48
C GLN A 91 24.89 -12.83 6.20
N VAL A 92 25.34 -11.97 5.31
CA VAL A 92 25.79 -12.36 3.98
C VAL A 92 27.15 -11.76 3.64
N MET A 93 27.88 -12.43 2.78
CA MET A 93 28.99 -11.83 2.06
C MET A 93 28.44 -11.27 0.75
N ALA A 94 28.38 -9.95 0.62
CA ALA A 94 27.90 -9.27 -0.56
C ALA A 94 29.06 -8.94 -1.51
N MET A 95 28.82 -9.14 -2.81
CA MET A 95 29.75 -8.83 -3.88
C MET A 95 29.30 -7.56 -4.62
N PRO A 96 30.22 -6.82 -5.28
CA PRO A 96 29.88 -5.60 -6.01
C PRO A 96 28.83 -5.79 -7.12
N ASP A 97 28.71 -6.98 -7.69
CA ASP A 97 27.73 -7.33 -8.73
C ASP A 97 26.34 -7.67 -8.16
N GLY A 98 26.18 -7.62 -6.82
CA GLY A 98 24.94 -7.95 -6.11
C GLY A 98 24.80 -9.42 -5.74
N THR A 99 25.77 -10.27 -6.05
CA THR A 99 25.79 -11.67 -5.60
C THR A 99 25.96 -11.72 -4.07
N LEU A 100 25.17 -12.54 -3.40
CA LEU A 100 25.19 -12.73 -1.95
C LEU A 100 25.54 -14.18 -1.62
N TYR A 101 26.39 -14.40 -0.64
CA TYR A 101 26.63 -15.72 -0.07
C TYR A 101 26.16 -15.72 1.39
N ASP A 102 25.11 -16.50 1.68
CA ASP A 102 24.60 -16.60 3.05
C ASP A 102 25.61 -17.30 3.98
N ARG A 103 25.78 -16.72 5.18
CA ARG A 103 26.76 -17.21 6.17
C ARG A 103 26.36 -18.52 6.83
N PHE A 104 25.08 -18.85 6.84
CA PHE A 104 24.56 -20.02 7.54
C PHE A 104 24.52 -21.26 6.67
N ASP A 105 24.09 -21.14 5.42
CA ASP A 105 24.00 -22.29 4.51
C ASP A 105 25.06 -22.32 3.41
N GLY A 106 25.83 -21.23 3.26
CA GLY A 106 26.91 -21.08 2.28
C GLY A 106 26.44 -21.02 0.82
N ARG A 107 25.15 -20.86 0.58
CA ARG A 107 24.59 -20.79 -0.76
C ARG A 107 24.63 -19.38 -1.32
N GLU A 108 24.55 -19.33 -2.65
CA GLU A 108 24.48 -18.09 -3.42
C GLU A 108 23.04 -17.63 -3.60
N TYR A 109 22.82 -16.31 -3.46
CA TYR A 109 21.55 -15.65 -3.61
C TYR A 109 21.70 -14.36 -4.44
N SER A 110 20.65 -13.96 -5.16
CA SER A 110 20.64 -12.71 -5.93
C SER A 110 20.13 -11.52 -5.10
N TYR A 111 19.39 -11.79 -4.04
CA TYR A 111 18.79 -10.80 -3.13
C TYR A 111 18.31 -11.48 -1.84
N LEU A 112 17.95 -10.67 -0.86
CA LEU A 112 17.23 -11.12 0.32
C LEU A 112 15.73 -10.87 0.08
N PHE A 113 14.91 -11.90 0.23
CA PHE A 113 13.47 -11.81 0.01
C PHE A 113 12.71 -11.96 1.32
N TRP A 114 11.60 -11.21 1.44
CA TRP A 114 10.64 -11.38 2.51
C TRP A 114 9.21 -11.05 2.08
N GLU A 115 8.25 -11.56 2.80
CA GLU A 115 6.84 -11.19 2.74
C GLU A 115 6.28 -11.16 4.14
N GLY A 116 5.20 -10.38 4.32
CA GLY A 116 4.56 -10.25 5.61
C GLY A 116 3.23 -9.52 5.54
N THR A 117 2.62 -9.39 6.71
CA THR A 117 1.42 -8.57 6.92
C THR A 117 1.63 -7.71 8.15
N CYS A 118 1.17 -6.47 8.13
CA CYS A 118 1.20 -5.58 9.28
C CYS A 118 -0.11 -4.80 9.42
N PRO A 119 -0.43 -4.32 10.63
CA PRO A 119 -1.47 -3.31 10.80
C PRO A 119 -1.07 -2.01 10.10
N GLY A 120 -1.99 -1.41 9.33
CA GLY A 120 -1.70 -0.14 8.66
C GLY A 120 -2.58 0.12 7.45
N ALA A 121 -2.23 1.17 6.73
CA ALA A 121 -2.87 1.54 5.47
C ALA A 121 -1.83 2.18 4.55
N TYR A 122 -1.96 1.92 3.25
CA TYR A 122 -1.18 2.62 2.23
C TYR A 122 -1.86 3.93 1.84
N ASP A 123 -1.06 4.94 1.50
CA ASP A 123 -1.56 6.22 1.00
C ASP A 123 -1.85 6.11 -0.49
N LEU A 124 -3.13 6.21 -0.86
CA LEU A 124 -3.62 6.26 -2.23
C LEU A 124 -4.21 7.64 -2.58
N SER A 125 -3.92 8.68 -1.80
CA SER A 125 -4.42 10.04 -2.05
C SER A 125 -3.84 10.69 -3.31
N LYS A 126 -2.67 10.21 -3.74
CA LYS A 126 -1.99 10.59 -4.99
C LYS A 126 -1.47 9.35 -5.70
N GLY A 127 -1.45 9.41 -7.04
CA GLY A 127 -1.01 8.26 -7.81
C GLY A 127 -1.19 8.46 -9.31
N PHE A 128 -1.22 7.35 -10.02
CA PHE A 128 -1.38 7.29 -11.47
C PHE A 128 -2.50 6.32 -11.80
N VAL A 129 -3.45 6.76 -12.63
CA VAL A 129 -4.49 5.88 -13.17
C VAL A 129 -4.03 5.39 -14.53
N VAL A 130 -3.73 4.10 -14.61
CA VAL A 130 -3.09 3.45 -15.76
C VAL A 130 -4.00 2.35 -16.27
N LYS A 131 -4.21 2.26 -17.60
CA LYS A 131 -4.90 1.10 -18.19
C LYS A 131 -4.10 -0.17 -17.95
N GLY A 132 -4.79 -1.29 -17.75
CA GLY A 132 -4.12 -2.57 -17.56
C GLY A 132 -3.14 -2.90 -18.68
N GLU A 133 -3.56 -2.71 -19.94
CA GLU A 133 -2.73 -2.93 -21.13
C GLU A 133 -1.45 -2.08 -21.18
N ASP A 134 -1.46 -0.89 -20.56
CA ASP A 134 -0.34 0.06 -20.55
C ASP A 134 0.61 -0.16 -19.33
N THR A 135 0.25 -1.06 -18.40
CA THR A 135 0.98 -1.27 -17.14
C THR A 135 2.45 -1.56 -17.35
N LYS A 136 2.80 -2.38 -18.34
CA LYS A 136 4.20 -2.75 -18.61
C LYS A 136 5.05 -1.52 -18.94
N ASP A 137 4.59 -0.70 -19.89
CA ASP A 137 5.36 0.45 -20.38
C ASP A 137 5.43 1.55 -19.30
N PHE A 138 4.34 1.75 -18.56
CA PHE A 138 4.29 2.63 -17.41
C PHE A 138 5.30 2.23 -16.32
N LEU A 139 5.31 0.96 -15.91
CA LEU A 139 6.23 0.47 -14.89
C LEU A 139 7.68 0.60 -15.35
N GLN A 140 7.99 0.25 -16.60
CA GLN A 140 9.34 0.38 -17.13
C GLN A 140 9.84 1.83 -17.09
N GLU A 141 9.00 2.79 -17.49
CA GLU A 141 9.33 4.23 -17.45
C GLU A 141 9.55 4.70 -16.00
N LYS A 142 8.58 4.45 -15.11
CA LYS A 142 8.63 4.99 -13.75
C LYS A 142 9.70 4.36 -12.88
N LEU A 143 9.89 3.05 -12.97
CA LEU A 143 10.92 2.35 -12.20
C LEU A 143 12.33 2.75 -12.65
N ALA A 144 12.55 2.91 -13.97
CA ALA A 144 13.82 3.43 -14.48
C ALA A 144 14.06 4.88 -14.01
N PHE A 145 13.04 5.74 -14.02
CA PHE A 145 13.12 7.10 -13.51
C PHE A 145 13.46 7.14 -12.02
N LEU A 146 12.85 6.25 -11.21
CA LEU A 146 13.14 6.11 -9.79
C LEU A 146 14.56 5.59 -9.49
N GLY A 147 15.29 5.08 -10.49
CA GLY A 147 16.68 4.66 -10.35
C GLY A 147 16.90 3.13 -10.26
N LEU A 148 15.87 2.31 -10.57
CA LEU A 148 16.07 0.87 -10.72
C LEU A 148 16.82 0.57 -12.03
N THR A 149 17.78 -0.34 -11.95
CA THR A 149 18.48 -0.87 -13.14
C THR A 149 17.57 -1.81 -13.94
N PRO A 150 17.89 -2.09 -15.23
CA PRO A 150 17.15 -3.07 -16.02
C PRO A 150 17.02 -4.45 -15.35
N ARG A 151 18.01 -4.91 -14.64
CA ARG A 151 17.96 -6.17 -13.89
C ARG A 151 16.86 -6.12 -12.81
N GLU A 152 16.79 -5.05 -12.05
CA GLU A 152 15.86 -4.89 -10.93
C GLU A 152 14.42 -4.65 -11.41
N TYR A 153 14.21 -3.70 -12.36
CA TYR A 153 12.85 -3.43 -12.82
C TYR A 153 12.28 -4.55 -13.69
N ASN A 154 13.11 -5.34 -14.39
CA ASN A 154 12.61 -6.50 -15.13
C ASN A 154 12.04 -7.57 -14.17
N GLU A 155 12.71 -7.84 -13.05
CA GLU A 155 12.20 -8.75 -12.03
C GLU A 155 10.92 -8.23 -11.38
N PHE A 156 10.84 -6.92 -11.12
CA PHE A 156 9.62 -6.27 -10.65
C PHE A 156 8.47 -6.45 -11.64
N ILE A 157 8.69 -6.09 -12.91
CA ILE A 157 7.65 -6.10 -13.95
C ILE A 157 7.15 -7.53 -14.21
N VAL A 158 8.03 -8.51 -14.30
CA VAL A 158 7.66 -9.93 -14.53
C VAL A 158 6.76 -10.45 -13.41
N TYR A 159 6.91 -9.97 -12.19
CA TYR A 159 6.07 -10.36 -11.07
C TYR A 159 4.74 -9.60 -11.03
N TRP A 160 4.76 -8.27 -11.15
CA TRP A 160 3.57 -7.45 -10.93
C TRP A 160 2.68 -7.30 -12.16
N MET A 161 3.25 -7.16 -13.36
CA MET A 161 2.48 -6.94 -14.59
C MET A 161 1.39 -8.02 -14.82
N PRO A 162 1.65 -9.33 -14.67
CA PRO A 162 0.62 -10.34 -14.88
C PRO A 162 -0.58 -10.23 -13.96
N LEU A 163 -0.41 -9.60 -12.79
CA LEU A 163 -1.47 -9.37 -11.81
C LEU A 163 -2.31 -8.12 -12.14
N MET A 164 -1.83 -7.26 -13.06
CA MET A 164 -2.40 -5.93 -13.29
C MET A 164 -2.92 -5.73 -14.72
N GLN A 165 -2.34 -6.42 -15.70
CA GLN A 165 -2.55 -6.16 -17.13
C GLN A 165 -3.97 -6.42 -17.61
N ASP A 166 -4.72 -7.31 -16.97
CA ASP A 166 -6.08 -7.71 -17.38
C ASP A 166 -7.17 -6.84 -16.70
N HIS A 167 -6.81 -5.93 -15.79
CA HIS A 167 -7.74 -4.97 -15.23
C HIS A 167 -8.06 -3.86 -16.25
N PRO A 168 -9.29 -3.31 -16.30
CA PRO A 168 -9.58 -2.13 -17.11
C PRO A 168 -8.63 -0.97 -16.80
N TYR A 169 -8.43 -0.69 -15.50
CA TYR A 169 -7.50 0.31 -15.00
C TYR A 169 -6.89 -0.14 -13.68
N ASN A 170 -5.76 0.48 -13.34
CA ASN A 170 -5.13 0.37 -12.03
C ASN A 170 -4.84 1.77 -11.50
N LEU A 171 -5.19 2.05 -10.24
CA LEU A 171 -4.62 3.16 -9.49
C LEU A 171 -3.30 2.67 -8.90
N ILE A 172 -2.20 3.31 -9.26
CA ILE A 172 -0.84 2.96 -8.83
C ILE A 172 -0.27 4.10 -8.00
N SER A 173 0.22 3.82 -6.80
CA SER A 173 0.89 4.77 -5.90
C SER A 173 2.17 4.17 -5.37
N PHE A 174 3.29 4.90 -5.49
CA PHE A 174 4.57 4.51 -4.90
C PHE A 174 4.63 5.03 -3.47
N GLN A 175 4.73 4.10 -2.53
CA GLN A 175 4.74 4.41 -1.11
C GLN A 175 6.13 4.87 -0.68
N GLN A 176 6.19 5.90 0.14
CA GLN A 176 7.42 6.45 0.70
C GLN A 176 7.45 6.16 2.21
N GLU A 177 7.23 7.18 3.03
CA GLU A 177 7.24 7.07 4.50
C GLU A 177 6.22 6.05 5.01
N ALA A 178 5.04 5.98 4.39
CA ALA A 178 4.00 5.00 4.74
C ALA A 178 4.50 3.54 4.69
N TYR A 179 5.47 3.24 3.83
CA TYR A 179 6.13 1.93 3.78
C TYR A 179 7.35 1.84 4.69
N THR A 180 8.25 2.84 4.63
CA THR A 180 9.52 2.78 5.35
C THR A 180 9.36 2.82 6.86
N ASP A 181 8.27 3.43 7.36
CA ASP A 181 7.94 3.44 8.78
C ASP A 181 7.44 2.09 9.31
N LEU A 182 6.78 1.31 8.45
CA LEU A 182 6.29 -0.03 8.78
C LEU A 182 7.38 -1.10 8.71
N ALA A 183 8.38 -0.92 7.88
CA ALA A 183 9.44 -1.90 7.61
C ALA A 183 10.80 -1.21 7.58
N ARG A 184 11.40 -0.95 8.74
CA ARG A 184 12.71 -0.30 8.84
C ARG A 184 13.82 -1.31 8.61
N LEU A 185 14.85 -0.90 7.87
CA LEU A 185 16.05 -1.69 7.64
C LEU A 185 17.21 -1.14 8.50
N ASP A 186 17.81 -2.02 9.31
CA ASP A 186 19.06 -1.77 10.01
C ASP A 186 20.16 -2.58 9.31
N ILE A 187 21.10 -1.88 8.67
CA ILE A 187 22.13 -2.48 7.80
C ILE A 187 23.51 -2.11 8.31
N SER A 188 24.36 -3.11 8.49
CA SER A 188 25.74 -2.93 8.93
C SER A 188 26.71 -3.67 8.00
N PRO A 189 27.75 -3.00 7.45
CA PRO A 189 28.02 -1.57 7.57
C PRO A 189 26.89 -0.71 6.99
N ALA A 190 26.77 0.53 7.45
CA ALA A 190 25.77 1.46 6.94
C ALA A 190 26.02 1.72 5.44
N PRO A 191 24.98 1.62 4.59
CA PRO A 191 25.12 1.95 3.17
C PRO A 191 25.25 3.47 2.97
N ASP A 192 25.91 3.86 1.88
CA ASP A 192 26.03 5.27 1.47
C ASP A 192 24.75 5.77 0.81
N SER A 193 23.95 4.87 0.21
CA SER A 193 22.68 5.21 -0.41
C SER A 193 21.69 4.05 -0.33
N ILE A 194 20.39 4.37 -0.12
CA ILE A 194 19.30 3.40 -0.06
C ILE A 194 18.16 3.87 -0.94
N LEU A 195 17.78 3.04 -1.93
CA LEU A 195 16.57 3.21 -2.73
C LEU A 195 15.52 2.21 -2.27
N ARG A 196 14.35 2.68 -1.88
CA ARG A 196 13.23 1.81 -1.49
C ARG A 196 12.00 2.16 -2.33
N VAL A 197 11.56 1.23 -3.19
CA VAL A 197 10.43 1.39 -4.10
C VAL A 197 9.35 0.39 -3.72
N PHE A 198 8.26 0.86 -3.15
CA PHE A 198 7.12 0.03 -2.81
C PHE A 198 5.86 0.51 -3.54
N MET A 199 5.29 -0.34 -4.37
CA MET A 199 4.10 -0.02 -5.16
C MET A 199 2.84 -0.55 -4.48
N ALA A 200 1.91 0.35 -4.10
CA ALA A 200 0.54 -0.04 -3.82
C ALA A 200 -0.31 0.16 -5.07
N TYR A 201 -1.13 -0.84 -5.43
CA TYR A 201 -2.06 -0.67 -6.54
C TYR A 201 -3.45 -1.20 -6.20
N GLN A 202 -4.45 -0.55 -6.79
CA GLN A 202 -5.86 -0.92 -6.66
C GLN A 202 -6.45 -1.10 -8.05
N PRO A 203 -7.06 -2.27 -8.36
CA PRO A 203 -7.85 -2.46 -9.58
C PRO A 203 -9.04 -1.51 -9.63
N LEU A 204 -9.33 -0.97 -10.82
CA LEU A 204 -10.46 -0.09 -11.08
C LEU A 204 -11.22 -0.56 -12.33
N ASP A 205 -12.55 -0.56 -12.27
CA ASP A 205 -13.41 -0.83 -13.43
C ASP A 205 -13.47 0.36 -14.38
N GLU A 206 -13.40 1.58 -13.85
CA GLU A 206 -13.44 2.84 -14.61
C GLU A 206 -12.32 3.78 -14.14
N PRO A 207 -11.85 4.70 -15.01
CA PRO A 207 -10.84 5.67 -14.61
C PRO A 207 -11.41 6.70 -13.63
N ILE A 208 -10.60 7.10 -12.67
CA ILE A 208 -10.93 8.17 -11.71
C ILE A 208 -10.01 9.36 -11.91
N GLU A 209 -10.46 10.55 -11.52
CA GLU A 209 -9.57 11.72 -11.40
C GLU A 209 -8.64 11.52 -10.21
N MET A 210 -7.34 11.68 -10.46
CA MET A 210 -6.29 11.47 -9.45
C MET A 210 -5.19 12.52 -9.60
N GLU A 211 -4.78 13.13 -8.49
CA GLU A 211 -3.58 13.97 -8.46
C GLU A 211 -2.33 13.11 -8.66
N PRO A 212 -1.50 13.39 -9.68
CA PRO A 212 -0.31 12.59 -9.92
C PRO A 212 0.72 12.77 -8.80
N GLN A 213 1.41 11.68 -8.44
CA GLN A 213 2.54 11.74 -7.52
C GLN A 213 3.72 12.48 -8.15
N GLN A 214 4.38 13.31 -7.35
CA GLN A 214 5.71 13.83 -7.65
C GLN A 214 6.73 12.75 -7.26
N LEU A 215 7.50 12.29 -8.24
CA LEU A 215 8.56 11.30 -8.05
C LEU A 215 9.91 11.98 -8.27
N GLU A 216 10.90 11.59 -7.48
CA GLU A 216 12.27 12.11 -7.58
C GLU A 216 13.22 11.02 -8.06
N PRO A 217 14.17 11.33 -8.97
CA PRO A 217 15.14 10.35 -9.40
C PRO A 217 16.18 10.08 -8.30
N PHE A 218 16.53 8.81 -8.12
CA PHE A 218 17.55 8.42 -7.16
C PHE A 218 18.93 8.31 -7.80
N ILE A 219 19.95 8.82 -7.10
CA ILE A 219 21.35 8.72 -7.51
C ILE A 219 22.06 7.76 -6.56
N ARG A 220 22.62 6.68 -7.12
CA ARG A 220 23.39 5.67 -6.38
C ARG A 220 24.79 6.21 -6.07
N THR A 221 25.24 6.02 -4.84
CA THR A 221 26.58 6.40 -4.38
C THR A 221 27.14 5.32 -3.46
N GLY A 222 28.41 5.01 -3.61
CA GLY A 222 29.13 4.07 -2.75
C GLY A 222 28.41 2.72 -2.56
N PHE A 223 28.41 2.20 -1.34
CA PHE A 223 27.60 1.03 -1.00
C PHE A 223 26.12 1.37 -1.14
N THR A 224 25.51 0.86 -2.18
CA THR A 224 24.09 1.08 -2.49
C THR A 224 23.24 -0.12 -2.11
N VAL A 225 22.13 0.14 -1.41
CA VAL A 225 21.09 -0.84 -1.15
C VAL A 225 19.86 -0.48 -1.96
N VAL A 226 19.24 -1.46 -2.60
CA VAL A 226 17.99 -1.29 -3.34
C VAL A 226 16.99 -2.28 -2.82
N GLU A 227 15.81 -1.80 -2.44
CA GLU A 227 14.68 -2.64 -2.11
C GLU A 227 13.49 -2.27 -2.99
N TRP A 228 12.81 -3.29 -3.51
CA TRP A 228 11.51 -3.09 -4.12
C TRP A 228 10.51 -4.16 -3.70
N GLY A 229 9.26 -3.78 -3.67
CA GLY A 229 8.12 -4.63 -3.35
C GLY A 229 6.81 -3.97 -3.74
N GLY A 230 5.69 -4.54 -3.31
CA GLY A 230 4.39 -3.93 -3.54
C GLY A 230 3.25 -4.64 -2.83
N ALA A 231 2.04 -4.14 -3.09
CA ALA A 231 0.81 -4.71 -2.57
C ALA A 231 -0.36 -4.42 -3.50
N GLN A 232 -1.26 -5.39 -3.63
CA GLN A 232 -2.59 -5.15 -4.15
C GLN A 232 -3.50 -4.72 -3.02
N ILE A 233 -4.23 -3.62 -3.22
CA ILE A 233 -5.20 -3.10 -2.28
C ILE A 233 -6.59 -3.45 -2.80
N ASN A 234 -7.36 -4.13 -1.97
CA ASN A 234 -8.76 -4.39 -2.27
C ASN A 234 -9.57 -3.13 -1.91
N GLY A 235 -10.38 -2.66 -2.84
CA GLY A 235 -11.29 -1.55 -2.68
C GLY A 235 -12.43 -1.83 -1.69
#